data_32bece2422584e03f753ccb65de12581
#
_entry.id   32bece2422584e03f753ccb65de12581
#
_cell.length_a   1.000
_cell.length_b   1.000
_cell.length_c   1.000
_cell.angle_alpha   90.00
_cell.angle_beta   90.00
_cell.angle_gamma   90.00
#
_symmetry.space_group_name_H-M   'P 1'
#
loop_
_entity.id
_entity.type
_entity.pdbx_description
1 polymer ?
#
loop_
_entity_poly.entity_id
_entity_poly.type
_entity_poly.pdbx_seq_one_letter_code
_entity_poly.pdbx_strand_id
1 'polypeptide(L)'
;RVLFRSHGYLVGSRGSVGSSFAATMSGITEVNPLPAHYICPECHFVDFDSEQVQKYAKMGMSGFDMPDAYCPKCGAKMTKEGQDIPFETFLGFKGNKEPDIDLNFSGEYQGKAHAYVEVIFGKGKAFRAGTIGTLAEKTAYGYVLKYLEERGISKRRCEIERLALGC
;
A
#
# COMPACT_ATOMS: atom_id res chain seq x y z
N ARG A 1 -11.98 5.40 4.35
CA ARG A 1 -11.61 5.41 2.95
C ARG A 1 -12.72 6.00 2.07
N VAL A 2 -13.96 5.54 2.20
CA VAL A 2 -15.10 6.07 1.42
C VAL A 2 -15.27 7.57 1.60
N LEU A 3 -15.27 8.05 2.85
CA LEU A 3 -15.38 9.48 3.19
C LEU A 3 -14.28 10.33 2.51
N PHE A 4 -13.04 9.84 2.47
CA PHE A 4 -11.92 10.58 1.88
C PHE A 4 -12.05 10.65 0.35
N ARG A 5 -12.49 9.57 -0.28
CA ARG A 5 -12.76 9.54 -1.73
C ARG A 5 -13.90 10.46 -2.11
N SER A 6 -14.97 10.56 -1.30
CA SER A 6 -16.07 11.49 -1.56
C SER A 6 -15.66 12.95 -1.51
N HIS A 7 -14.54 13.27 -0.85
CA HIS A 7 -13.94 14.60 -0.84
C HIS A 7 -12.87 14.81 -1.93
N GLY A 8 -12.76 13.90 -2.90
CA GLY A 8 -11.84 13.99 -4.04
C GLY A 8 -10.39 13.60 -3.75
N TYR A 9 -10.09 13.04 -2.58
CA TYR A 9 -8.75 12.58 -2.22
C TYR A 9 -8.56 11.10 -2.53
N LEU A 10 -7.39 10.77 -3.07
CA LEU A 10 -7.00 9.39 -3.29
C LEU A 10 -6.53 8.75 -1.97
N VAL A 11 -6.96 7.52 -1.74
CA VAL A 11 -6.52 6.68 -0.64
C VAL A 11 -6.12 5.33 -1.20
N GLY A 12 -4.86 4.97 -1.07
CA GLY A 12 -4.32 3.68 -1.49
C GLY A 12 -4.00 2.78 -0.31
N SER A 13 -4.15 1.48 -0.47
CA SER A 13 -3.61 0.49 0.47
C SER A 13 -2.15 0.17 0.15
N ARG A 14 -1.40 -0.27 1.14
CA ARG A 14 -0.01 -0.69 1.02
C ARG A 14 0.24 -1.92 1.90
N GLY A 15 1.26 -2.69 1.56
CA GLY A 15 1.71 -3.82 2.37
C GLY A 15 0.82 -5.06 2.25
N SER A 16 0.83 -5.88 3.30
CA SER A 16 0.24 -7.22 3.30
C SER A 16 -1.29 -7.26 3.23
N VAL A 17 -1.98 -6.15 3.46
CA VAL A 17 -3.45 -6.08 3.36
C VAL A 17 -3.98 -6.45 1.97
N GLY A 18 -3.17 -6.29 0.93
CA GLY A 18 -3.51 -6.71 -0.44
C GLY A 18 -3.70 -8.22 -0.63
N SER A 19 -3.29 -9.06 0.33
CA SER A 19 -3.53 -10.50 0.32
C SER A 19 -4.84 -10.92 1.00
N SER A 20 -5.61 -9.97 1.54
CA SER A 20 -6.89 -10.25 2.19
C SER A 20 -8.06 -9.99 1.25
N PHE A 21 -8.73 -11.06 0.80
CA PHE A 21 -9.95 -10.94 -0.01
C PHE A 21 -11.08 -10.21 0.74
N ALA A 22 -11.17 -10.40 2.06
CA ALA A 22 -12.11 -9.65 2.88
C ALA A 22 -11.85 -8.14 2.84
N ALA A 23 -10.58 -7.72 2.81
CA ALA A 23 -10.21 -6.32 2.66
C ALA A 23 -10.57 -5.77 1.27
N THR A 24 -10.46 -6.58 0.22
CA THR A 24 -10.92 -6.24 -1.13
C THR A 24 -12.42 -6.01 -1.15
N MET A 25 -13.20 -6.96 -0.63
CA MET A 25 -14.65 -6.87 -0.56
C MET A 25 -15.16 -5.72 0.30
N SER A 26 -14.40 -5.35 1.33
CA SER A 26 -14.68 -4.17 2.18
C SER A 26 -14.22 -2.84 1.57
N GLY A 27 -13.62 -2.84 0.38
CA GLY A 27 -13.10 -1.65 -0.27
C GLY A 27 -11.88 -1.03 0.42
N ILE A 28 -11.18 -1.77 1.28
CA ILE A 28 -9.96 -1.34 1.95
C ILE A 28 -8.78 -1.37 0.97
N THR A 29 -8.73 -2.35 0.11
CA THR A 29 -7.75 -2.47 -0.99
C THR A 29 -8.47 -2.65 -2.34
N GLU A 30 -7.81 -2.30 -3.42
CA GLU A 30 -8.22 -2.62 -4.80
C GLU A 30 -7.60 -3.93 -5.29
N VAL A 31 -6.67 -4.49 -4.55
CA VAL A 31 -6.00 -5.73 -4.95
C VAL A 31 -6.94 -6.91 -4.72
N ASN A 32 -7.17 -7.71 -5.76
CA ASN A 32 -7.87 -8.99 -5.65
C ASN A 32 -6.84 -10.12 -5.50
N PRO A 33 -6.67 -10.70 -4.30
CA PRO A 33 -5.64 -11.71 -4.05
C PRO A 33 -5.98 -13.11 -4.57
N LEU A 34 -7.19 -13.31 -5.09
CA LEU A 34 -7.57 -14.61 -5.63
C LEU A 34 -6.66 -15.01 -6.81
N PRO A 35 -6.57 -16.31 -7.14
CA PRO A 35 -5.94 -16.74 -8.37
C PRO A 35 -6.51 -16.07 -9.61
N ALA A 36 -5.75 -16.04 -10.70
CA ALA A 36 -6.19 -15.47 -11.96
C ALA A 36 -7.54 -16.06 -12.39
N HIS A 37 -8.49 -15.22 -12.76
CA HIS A 37 -9.83 -15.62 -13.17
C HIS A 37 -10.52 -14.58 -14.06
N TYR A 38 -11.57 -15.01 -14.73
CA TYR A 38 -12.50 -14.13 -15.40
C TYR A 38 -13.79 -13.99 -14.60
N ILE A 39 -14.37 -12.80 -14.59
CA ILE A 39 -15.68 -12.53 -14.03
C ILE A 39 -16.55 -11.76 -15.03
N CYS A 40 -17.77 -12.21 -15.22
CA CYS A 40 -18.73 -11.51 -16.06
C CYS A 40 -19.42 -10.39 -15.27
N PRO A 41 -19.36 -9.14 -15.68
CA PRO A 41 -20.02 -8.04 -14.99
C PRO A 41 -21.56 -8.09 -15.08
N GLU A 42 -22.11 -8.77 -16.10
CA GLU A 42 -23.55 -8.82 -16.33
C GLU A 42 -24.25 -9.98 -15.59
N CYS A 43 -23.75 -11.20 -15.78
CA CYS A 43 -24.40 -12.37 -15.21
C CYS A 43 -23.64 -12.97 -14.01
N HIS A 44 -22.55 -12.36 -13.58
CA HIS A 44 -21.70 -12.79 -12.47
C HIS A 44 -21.13 -14.22 -12.61
N PHE A 45 -21.07 -14.73 -13.84
CA PHE A 45 -20.35 -15.96 -14.11
C PHE A 45 -18.86 -15.77 -13.84
N VAL A 46 -18.26 -16.70 -13.13
CA VAL A 46 -16.83 -16.70 -12.81
C VAL A 46 -16.18 -17.95 -13.40
N ASP A 47 -14.99 -17.79 -13.95
CA ASP A 47 -14.20 -18.87 -14.53
C ASP A 47 -12.80 -18.90 -13.90
N PHE A 48 -12.56 -19.94 -13.10
CA PHE A 48 -11.24 -20.28 -12.56
C PHE A 48 -10.60 -21.48 -13.25
N ASP A 49 -11.39 -22.26 -14.00
CA ASP A 49 -11.07 -23.64 -14.35
C ASP A 49 -10.76 -23.87 -15.82
N SER A 50 -11.06 -22.92 -16.71
CA SER A 50 -10.78 -23.09 -18.13
C SER A 50 -9.29 -23.31 -18.39
N GLU A 51 -8.96 -24.04 -19.45
CA GLU A 51 -7.58 -24.32 -19.84
C GLU A 51 -6.76 -23.05 -20.00
N GLN A 52 -7.38 -21.99 -20.48
CA GLN A 52 -6.76 -20.69 -20.64
C GLN A 52 -6.35 -20.10 -19.29
N VAL A 53 -7.25 -20.06 -18.31
CA VAL A 53 -6.97 -19.57 -16.96
C VAL A 53 -5.87 -20.40 -16.30
N GLN A 54 -6.02 -21.73 -16.36
CA GLN A 54 -5.05 -22.66 -15.78
C GLN A 54 -3.64 -22.55 -16.39
N LYS A 55 -3.57 -22.25 -17.68
CA LYS A 55 -2.28 -21.99 -18.35
C LYS A 55 -1.57 -20.77 -17.77
N TYR A 56 -2.28 -19.65 -17.62
CA TYR A 56 -1.70 -18.41 -17.07
C TYR A 56 -1.37 -18.55 -15.58
N ALA A 57 -2.23 -19.19 -14.79
CA ALA A 57 -1.97 -19.49 -13.40
C ALA A 57 -0.70 -20.32 -13.19
N LYS A 58 -0.49 -21.38 -14.00
CA LYS A 58 0.73 -22.20 -13.96
C LYS A 58 2.00 -21.42 -14.35
N MET A 59 1.88 -20.39 -15.13
CA MET A 59 3.00 -19.49 -15.49
C MET A 59 3.27 -18.44 -14.40
N GLY A 60 2.49 -18.40 -13.32
CA GLY A 60 2.61 -17.39 -12.24
C GLY A 60 2.20 -15.99 -12.70
N MET A 61 1.32 -15.89 -13.70
CA MET A 61 0.84 -14.63 -14.25
C MET A 61 -0.47 -14.22 -13.55
N SER A 62 -0.70 -12.91 -13.48
CA SER A 62 -1.94 -12.37 -12.94
C SER A 62 -3.11 -12.50 -13.93
N GLY A 63 -4.33 -12.34 -13.43
CA GLY A 63 -5.51 -12.28 -14.29
C GLY A 63 -5.42 -11.16 -15.34
N PHE A 64 -4.77 -10.05 -15.03
CA PHE A 64 -4.62 -8.93 -15.95
C PHE A 64 -3.76 -9.25 -17.19
N ASP A 65 -2.88 -10.24 -17.09
CA ASP A 65 -2.03 -10.70 -18.20
C ASP A 65 -2.79 -11.61 -19.18
N MET A 66 -3.97 -12.11 -18.79
CA MET A 66 -4.79 -12.97 -19.64
C MET A 66 -5.37 -12.19 -20.83
N PRO A 67 -5.60 -12.84 -21.98
CA PRO A 67 -6.29 -12.23 -23.12
C PRO A 67 -7.73 -11.89 -22.79
N ASP A 68 -8.34 -11.01 -23.58
CA ASP A 68 -9.75 -10.71 -23.45
C ASP A 68 -10.62 -11.94 -23.78
N ALA A 69 -11.68 -12.14 -23.01
CA ALA A 69 -12.62 -13.25 -23.18
C ALA A 69 -14.07 -12.77 -23.06
N TYR A 70 -14.97 -13.55 -23.64
CA TYR A 70 -16.41 -13.29 -23.59
C TYR A 70 -17.12 -14.36 -22.79
N CYS A 71 -18.14 -13.96 -22.05
CA CYS A 71 -18.90 -14.85 -21.19
C CYS A 71 -19.63 -15.94 -22.00
N PRO A 72 -19.45 -17.23 -21.67
CA PRO A 72 -20.11 -18.30 -22.39
C PRO A 72 -21.63 -18.36 -22.13
N LYS A 73 -22.11 -17.66 -21.08
CA LYS A 73 -23.53 -17.63 -20.71
C LYS A 73 -24.30 -16.48 -21.35
N CYS A 74 -23.74 -15.30 -21.40
CA CYS A 74 -24.47 -14.10 -21.87
C CYS A 74 -23.76 -13.34 -23.01
N GLY A 75 -22.55 -13.75 -23.39
CA GLY A 75 -21.79 -13.10 -24.47
C GLY A 75 -21.14 -11.78 -24.11
N ALA A 76 -21.31 -11.27 -22.90
CA ALA A 76 -20.68 -10.02 -22.46
C ALA A 76 -19.16 -10.17 -22.33
N LYS A 77 -18.42 -9.07 -22.53
CA LYS A 77 -16.96 -9.04 -22.29
C LYS A 77 -16.69 -9.24 -20.80
N MET A 78 -15.88 -10.22 -20.45
CA MET A 78 -15.50 -10.50 -19.07
C MET A 78 -14.38 -9.60 -18.57
N THR A 79 -14.41 -9.27 -17.28
CA THR A 79 -13.29 -8.65 -16.56
C THR A 79 -12.25 -9.69 -16.19
N LYS A 80 -11.00 -9.29 -16.16
CA LYS A 80 -9.84 -10.11 -15.83
C LYS A 80 -9.33 -9.66 -14.47
N GLU A 81 -9.24 -10.57 -13.52
CA GLU A 81 -8.82 -10.27 -12.15
C GLU A 81 -7.95 -11.38 -11.57
N GLY A 82 -7.40 -11.10 -10.38
CA GLY A 82 -6.63 -12.05 -9.59
C GLY A 82 -5.13 -11.83 -9.68
N GLN A 83 -4.52 -11.63 -8.52
CA GLN A 83 -3.08 -11.40 -8.35
C GLN A 83 -2.36 -12.62 -7.78
N ASP A 84 -3.10 -13.66 -7.41
CA ASP A 84 -2.58 -14.90 -6.79
C ASP A 84 -1.66 -14.63 -5.60
N ILE A 85 -2.14 -13.85 -4.62
CA ILE A 85 -1.36 -13.48 -3.44
C ILE A 85 -1.76 -14.38 -2.26
N PRO A 86 -0.82 -15.16 -1.70
CA PRO A 86 -1.12 -16.02 -0.56
C PRO A 86 -1.59 -15.22 0.67
N PHE A 87 -2.67 -15.67 1.32
CA PHE A 87 -3.22 -15.03 2.51
C PHE A 87 -2.25 -15.06 3.71
N GLU A 88 -1.32 -16.00 3.70
CA GLU A 88 -0.24 -16.14 4.68
C GLU A 88 0.66 -14.88 4.73
N THR A 89 0.72 -14.09 3.69
CA THR A 89 1.45 -12.80 3.72
C THR A 89 0.84 -11.81 4.72
N PHE A 90 -0.47 -11.95 5.02
CA PHE A 90 -1.20 -11.11 5.97
C PHE A 90 -1.15 -11.63 7.40
N LEU A 91 -1.39 -12.93 7.61
CA LEU A 91 -1.45 -13.54 8.94
C LEU A 91 -0.22 -14.37 9.32
N GLY A 92 0.71 -14.59 8.40
CA GLY A 92 1.82 -15.51 8.58
C GLY A 92 1.43 -16.98 8.35
N PHE A 93 2.41 -17.80 7.99
CA PHE A 93 2.19 -19.24 7.69
C PHE A 93 1.67 -20.06 8.87
N LYS A 94 1.86 -19.59 10.09
CA LYS A 94 1.36 -20.23 11.32
C LYS A 94 0.21 -19.45 11.97
N GLY A 95 -0.32 -18.42 11.32
CA GLY A 95 -1.33 -17.54 11.88
C GLY A 95 -0.86 -16.73 13.09
N ASN A 96 0.46 -16.54 13.21
CA ASN A 96 1.10 -15.90 14.36
C ASN A 96 1.54 -14.45 14.08
N LYS A 97 1.27 -13.94 12.88
CA LYS A 97 1.51 -12.54 12.55
C LYS A 97 0.24 -11.75 12.86
N GLU A 98 0.36 -10.70 13.66
CA GLU A 98 -0.71 -9.72 13.83
C GLU A 98 -0.88 -8.94 12.52
N PRO A 99 -2.09 -8.95 11.91
CA PRO A 99 -2.31 -8.25 10.66
C PRO A 99 -2.33 -6.76 10.87
N ASP A 100 -1.72 -6.03 9.94
CA ASP A 100 -1.73 -4.57 9.87
C ASP A 100 -2.38 -4.08 8.57
N ILE A 101 -2.98 -2.91 8.63
CA ILE A 101 -3.60 -2.27 7.48
C ILE A 101 -2.94 -0.92 7.26
N ASP A 102 -2.07 -0.86 6.25
CA ASP A 102 -1.40 0.36 5.85
C ASP A 102 -2.21 1.10 4.79
N LEU A 103 -2.56 2.34 5.07
CA LEU A 103 -3.24 3.23 4.15
C LEU A 103 -2.44 4.50 3.91
N ASN A 104 -2.28 4.86 2.64
CA ASN A 104 -1.67 6.11 2.23
C ASN A 104 -2.74 7.17 2.03
N PHE A 105 -2.61 8.27 2.73
CA PHE A 105 -3.46 9.44 2.58
C PHE A 105 -2.67 10.61 2.02
N SER A 106 -3.36 11.56 1.38
CA SER A 106 -2.76 12.85 1.04
C SER A 106 -2.27 13.55 2.32
N GLY A 107 -1.07 14.15 2.27
CA GLY A 107 -0.46 14.84 3.42
C GLY A 107 -1.36 15.91 4.02
N GLU A 108 -2.10 16.64 3.20
CA GLU A 108 -3.06 17.66 3.65
C GLU A 108 -4.25 17.09 4.42
N TYR A 109 -4.62 15.84 4.10
CA TYR A 109 -5.78 15.19 4.69
C TYR A 109 -5.44 14.22 5.82
N GLN A 110 -4.16 13.88 6.00
CA GLN A 110 -3.69 12.91 6.99
C GLN A 110 -4.13 13.25 8.42
N GLY A 111 -4.09 14.54 8.80
CA GLY A 111 -4.53 14.99 10.12
C GLY A 111 -6.01 14.69 10.39
N LYS A 112 -6.87 14.84 9.38
CA LYS A 112 -8.29 14.48 9.47
C LYS A 112 -8.50 12.97 9.58
N ALA A 113 -7.67 12.17 8.88
CA ALA A 113 -7.71 10.72 9.00
C ALA A 113 -7.39 10.27 10.43
N HIS A 114 -6.34 10.82 11.05
CA HIS A 114 -6.00 10.53 12.45
C HIS A 114 -7.12 10.92 13.42
N ALA A 115 -7.71 12.09 13.26
CA ALA A 115 -8.84 12.54 14.10
C ALA A 115 -10.06 11.61 13.95
N TYR A 116 -10.31 11.10 12.74
CA TYR A 116 -11.42 10.18 12.49
C TYR A 116 -11.23 8.80 13.16
N VAL A 117 -9.99 8.36 13.33
CA VAL A 117 -9.70 7.13 14.11
C VAL A 117 -10.21 7.25 15.54
N GLU A 118 -10.08 8.41 16.17
CA GLU A 118 -10.68 8.67 17.50
C GLU A 118 -12.21 8.63 17.49
N VAL A 119 -12.85 9.03 16.38
CA VAL A 119 -14.32 8.93 16.25
C VAL A 119 -14.75 7.47 16.21
N ILE A 120 -13.98 6.60 15.53
CA ILE A 120 -14.31 5.17 15.42
C ILE A 120 -14.07 4.43 16.75
N PHE A 121 -12.92 4.65 17.37
CA PHE A 121 -12.48 3.86 18.54
C PHE A 121 -12.75 4.53 19.89
N GLY A 122 -13.13 5.79 19.88
CA GLY A 122 -13.37 6.59 21.06
C GLY A 122 -12.22 7.52 21.42
N LYS A 123 -12.57 8.67 22.03
CA LYS A 123 -11.61 9.69 22.43
C LYS A 123 -10.58 9.15 23.43
N GLY A 124 -9.30 9.44 23.17
CA GLY A 124 -8.21 8.98 24.01
C GLY A 124 -7.83 7.51 23.84
N LYS A 125 -8.37 6.81 22.83
CA LYS A 125 -8.03 5.42 22.51
C LYS A 125 -7.18 5.27 21.25
N ALA A 126 -6.91 6.35 20.54
CA ALA A 126 -6.03 6.37 19.38
C ALA A 126 -4.82 7.26 19.66
N PHE A 127 -3.63 6.77 19.38
CA PHE A 127 -2.37 7.45 19.61
C PHE A 127 -1.51 7.43 18.36
N ARG A 128 -0.76 8.50 18.13
CA ARG A 128 0.24 8.52 17.08
C ARG A 128 1.52 7.87 17.62
N ALA A 129 1.96 6.81 16.99
CA ALA A 129 3.30 6.29 17.21
C ALA A 129 4.32 7.19 16.49
N GLY A 130 5.43 7.44 17.13
CA GLY A 130 6.57 8.13 16.55
C GLY A 130 7.79 7.21 16.48
N THR A 131 8.71 7.56 15.61
CA THR A 131 10.03 6.92 15.55
C THR A 131 11.10 7.96 15.86
N ILE A 132 12.15 7.54 16.55
CA ILE A 132 13.34 8.36 16.74
C ILE A 132 14.27 8.05 15.56
N GLY A 133 14.55 9.06 14.74
CA GLY A 133 15.52 8.97 13.66
C GLY A 133 16.79 9.73 14.04
N THR A 134 17.95 9.15 13.76
CA THR A 134 19.24 9.81 13.89
C THR A 134 19.79 10.15 12.51
N LEU A 135 20.51 11.28 12.42
CA LEU A 135 21.25 11.62 11.21
C LEU A 135 22.60 10.88 11.25
N ALA A 136 22.92 10.19 10.15
CA ALA A 136 24.24 9.63 9.99
C ALA A 136 25.29 10.77 9.89
N GLU A 137 26.49 10.57 10.44
CA GLU A 137 27.57 11.57 10.47
C GLU A 137 27.85 12.21 9.10
N LYS A 138 27.87 11.40 8.04
CA LYS A 138 28.05 11.89 6.67
C LYS A 138 26.95 12.85 6.23
N THR A 139 25.72 12.58 6.63
CA THR A 139 24.55 13.41 6.29
C THR A 139 24.58 14.71 7.08
N ALA A 140 24.89 14.65 8.37
CA ALA A 140 25.04 15.81 9.24
C ALA A 140 26.18 16.73 8.72
N TYR A 141 27.32 16.16 8.38
CA TYR A 141 28.45 16.92 7.78
C TYR A 141 28.01 17.62 6.48
N GLY A 142 27.31 16.91 5.59
CA GLY A 142 26.81 17.50 4.34
C GLY A 142 25.85 18.66 4.56
N TYR A 143 24.96 18.57 5.53
CA TYR A 143 24.05 19.67 5.87
C TYR A 143 24.80 20.90 6.44
N VAL A 144 25.75 20.68 7.32
CA VAL A 144 26.57 21.78 7.86
C VAL A 144 27.37 22.45 6.75
N LEU A 145 28.00 21.68 5.87
CA LEU A 145 28.75 22.20 4.73
C LEU A 145 27.87 23.07 3.84
N LYS A 146 26.73 22.56 3.43
CA LYS A 146 25.77 23.27 2.57
C LYS A 146 25.26 24.55 3.23
N TYR A 147 24.94 24.52 4.52
CA TYR A 147 24.53 25.70 5.27
C TYR A 147 25.61 26.78 5.28
N LEU A 148 26.87 26.40 5.47
CA LEU A 148 28.02 27.35 5.48
C LEU A 148 28.25 27.94 4.07
N GLU A 149 28.18 27.11 3.03
CA GLU A 149 28.29 27.54 1.63
C GLU A 149 27.18 28.54 1.25
N GLU A 150 25.92 28.26 1.58
CA GLU A 150 24.79 29.16 1.33
C GLU A 150 24.93 30.53 2.01
N ARG A 151 25.71 30.61 3.11
CA ARG A 151 25.98 31.83 3.85
C ARG A 151 27.34 32.49 3.53
N GLY A 152 28.09 31.88 2.61
CA GLY A 152 29.43 32.37 2.26
C GLY A 152 30.44 32.29 3.40
N ILE A 153 30.24 31.39 4.37
CA ILE A 153 31.11 31.22 5.54
C ILE A 153 32.09 30.08 5.26
N SER A 154 33.38 30.39 5.22
CA SER A 154 34.42 29.37 5.11
C SER A 154 34.89 28.93 6.50
N LYS A 155 34.91 27.62 6.76
CA LYS A 155 35.43 27.03 7.99
C LYS A 155 36.36 25.85 7.68
N ARG A 156 37.29 25.59 8.61
CA ARG A 156 38.19 24.44 8.49
C ARG A 156 37.42 23.14 8.68
N ARG A 157 37.87 22.06 8.08
CA ARG A 157 37.23 20.74 8.14
C ARG A 157 36.95 20.29 9.58
N CYS A 158 37.89 20.45 10.50
CA CYS A 158 37.70 20.08 11.91
C CYS A 158 36.59 20.89 12.60
N GLU A 159 36.34 22.11 12.19
CA GLU A 159 35.25 22.93 12.72
C GLU A 159 33.89 22.47 12.16
N ILE A 160 33.87 22.07 10.89
CA ILE A 160 32.64 21.49 10.25
C ILE A 160 32.30 20.15 10.89
N GLU A 161 33.27 19.26 11.10
CA GLU A 161 33.11 17.99 11.79
C GLU A 161 32.56 18.19 13.22
N ARG A 162 33.11 19.16 13.95
CA ARG A 162 32.64 19.51 15.30
C ARG A 162 31.21 20.03 15.33
N LEU A 163 30.82 20.82 14.34
CA LEU A 163 29.45 21.31 14.21
C LEU A 163 28.49 20.14 13.83
N ALA A 164 28.94 19.24 12.98
CA ALA A 164 28.15 18.07 12.57
C ALA A 164 27.87 17.12 13.72
N LEU A 165 28.76 17.03 14.72
CA LEU A 165 28.49 16.22 15.94
C LEU A 165 27.39 16.82 16.82
N GLY A 166 27.04 18.08 16.64
CA GLY A 166 25.95 18.76 17.36
C GLY A 166 24.58 18.68 16.67
N CYS A 167 24.55 18.09 15.48
CA CYS A 167 23.30 17.85 14.77
C CYS A 167 22.66 16.53 15.18
#